data_9c26a445eaaee20aca56e1b4caad2bc1
#
_entry.id   9c26a445eaaee20aca56e1b4caad2bc1
#
_cell.length_a   1.000
_cell.length_b   1.000
_cell.length_c   1.000
_cell.angle_alpha   90.00
_cell.angle_beta   90.00
_cell.angle_gamma   90.00
#
_symmetry.space_group_name_H-M   'P 1'
#
loop_
_entity.id
_entity.type
_entity.pdbx_description
1 polymer ?
#
loop_
_entity_poly.entity_id
_entity_poly.type
_entity_poly.pdbx_seq_one_letter_code
_entity_poly.pdbx_strand_id
1 'polypeptide(L)'
;MYQLNQIPSETQIKKYIRRIVFGKNVFCPLCKGRRVMKQQNRYRCARCRIRFSLLSHTWLADMKLSYQKFWMLLWSWTIQVPIRQAMVLSGLSDDAVRRWYTRFRTHLPEEHHILERIVQLDEAYFKDHCLIMGKQKGTRKLAWEVLRGTSPNRTHAVSFLFRKVKPGSKLWTDGAAIYKGISRWWPVDHARDIHKKFEFAHTSEIEGMFGVYRTWSRRMYHHHWSINLEKYVREFCFRFSSPELFNSPLFYLSKTLSLMPID
;
A
#
# COMPACT_ATOMS: atom_id res chain seq x y z
N MET A 1 17.91 6.37 -10.25
CA MET A 1 17.10 5.51 -11.16
C MET A 1 17.88 4.24 -11.45
N TYR A 2 17.38 3.05 -11.09
CA TYR A 2 18.06 1.78 -11.45
C TYR A 2 17.92 1.55 -12.96
N GLN A 3 19.04 1.44 -13.65
CA GLN A 3 19.02 0.99 -15.05
C GLN A 3 18.86 -0.53 -15.09
N LEU A 4 18.23 -1.07 -16.14
CA LEU A 4 17.99 -2.52 -16.32
C LEU A 4 19.26 -3.37 -16.25
N ASN A 5 20.39 -2.82 -16.63
CA ASN A 5 21.73 -3.44 -16.54
C ASN A 5 22.31 -3.48 -15.11
N GLN A 6 21.62 -2.94 -14.13
CA GLN A 6 22.04 -2.94 -12.71
C GLN A 6 21.23 -3.91 -11.83
N ILE A 7 20.61 -4.94 -12.44
CA ILE A 7 19.93 -5.97 -11.65
C ILE A 7 20.97 -6.74 -10.86
N PRO A 8 20.85 -6.77 -9.51
CA PRO A 8 21.81 -7.48 -8.68
C PRO A 8 21.85 -8.97 -9.02
N SER A 9 23.01 -9.58 -8.86
CA SER A 9 23.16 -11.03 -8.99
C SER A 9 22.37 -11.77 -7.90
N GLU A 10 22.09 -13.05 -8.14
CA GLU A 10 21.45 -13.95 -7.15
C GLU A 10 22.13 -13.86 -5.77
N THR A 11 23.46 -13.85 -5.76
CA THR A 11 24.27 -13.78 -4.54
C THR A 11 24.10 -12.45 -3.82
N GLN A 12 24.07 -11.35 -4.56
CA GLN A 12 23.86 -10.02 -4.00
C GLN A 12 22.46 -9.89 -3.38
N ILE A 13 21.41 -10.37 -4.08
CA ILE A 13 20.04 -10.34 -3.57
C ILE A 13 19.91 -11.18 -2.30
N LYS A 14 20.48 -12.38 -2.27
CA LYS A 14 20.54 -13.23 -1.05
C LYS A 14 21.25 -12.52 0.11
N LYS A 15 22.35 -11.79 -0.16
CA LYS A 15 23.06 -10.99 0.85
C LYS A 15 22.19 -9.86 1.39
N TYR A 16 21.44 -9.16 0.53
CA TYR A 16 20.51 -8.09 0.94
C TYR A 16 19.41 -8.65 1.84
N ILE A 17 18.72 -9.71 1.40
CA ILE A 17 17.66 -10.36 2.17
C ILE A 17 18.19 -10.86 3.52
N ARG A 18 19.35 -11.52 3.53
CA ARG A 18 19.97 -11.96 4.78
C ARG A 18 20.20 -10.81 5.76
N ARG A 19 20.69 -9.67 5.25
CA ARG A 19 20.98 -8.50 6.09
C ARG A 19 19.69 -7.86 6.62
N ILE A 20 18.64 -7.81 5.81
CA ILE A 20 17.33 -7.28 6.24
C ILE A 20 16.72 -8.16 7.33
N VAL A 21 16.66 -9.48 7.11
CA VAL A 21 15.96 -10.40 8.00
C VAL A 21 16.73 -10.70 9.28
N PHE A 22 18.07 -10.87 9.19
CA PHE A 22 18.89 -11.37 10.30
C PHE A 22 19.96 -10.37 10.78
N GLY A 23 20.16 -9.24 10.11
CA GLY A 23 21.21 -8.29 10.44
C GLY A 23 22.61 -8.84 10.16
N LYS A 24 23.54 -8.64 11.10
CA LYS A 24 24.93 -9.09 10.94
C LYS A 24 25.06 -10.62 10.93
N ASN A 25 24.38 -11.31 11.82
CA ASN A 25 24.51 -12.75 12.03
C ASN A 25 23.16 -13.46 11.92
N VAL A 26 23.14 -14.59 11.21
CA VAL A 26 21.96 -15.43 11.14
C VAL A 26 21.71 -16.08 12.50
N PHE A 27 20.48 -16.06 12.94
CA PHE A 27 20.02 -16.70 14.17
C PHE A 27 18.79 -17.57 13.88
N CYS A 28 18.47 -18.45 14.77
CA CYS A 28 17.28 -19.31 14.63
C CYS A 28 16.01 -18.47 14.74
N PRO A 29 15.09 -18.48 13.74
CA PRO A 29 13.86 -17.73 13.83
C PRO A 29 12.95 -18.19 14.97
N LEU A 30 12.98 -19.47 15.33
CA LEU A 30 12.15 -20.05 16.39
C LEU A 30 12.70 -19.73 17.80
N CYS A 31 13.90 -20.22 18.14
CA CYS A 31 14.42 -20.11 19.50
C CYS A 31 15.41 -18.94 19.71
N LYS A 32 15.63 -18.11 18.70
CA LYS A 32 16.56 -16.97 18.66
C LYS A 32 18.03 -17.37 18.95
N GLY A 33 18.34 -18.67 18.98
CA GLY A 33 19.68 -19.18 19.20
C GLY A 33 20.66 -18.75 18.10
N ARG A 34 21.87 -18.31 18.49
CA ARG A 34 22.89 -17.81 17.56
C ARG A 34 23.78 -18.92 16.97
N ARG A 35 23.80 -20.11 17.57
CA ARG A 35 24.55 -21.25 17.05
C ARG A 35 23.81 -21.90 15.92
N VAL A 36 24.04 -21.45 14.69
CA VAL A 36 23.43 -21.99 13.47
C VAL A 36 24.50 -22.44 12.49
N MET A 37 24.32 -23.61 11.92
CA MET A 37 25.22 -24.19 10.91
C MET A 37 24.58 -24.04 9.53
N LYS A 38 25.35 -23.53 8.57
CA LYS A 38 24.93 -23.44 7.17
C LYS A 38 25.08 -24.83 6.51
N GLN A 39 24.02 -25.30 5.90
CA GLN A 39 23.98 -26.57 5.13
C GLN A 39 23.43 -26.23 3.73
N GLN A 40 24.31 -26.10 2.74
CA GLN A 40 23.97 -25.67 1.38
C GLN A 40 23.15 -24.37 1.38
N ASN A 41 21.87 -24.42 0.97
CA ASN A 41 20.94 -23.27 0.91
C ASN A 41 20.07 -23.12 2.18
N ARG A 42 20.32 -23.91 3.24
CA ARG A 42 19.56 -23.90 4.49
C ARG A 42 20.48 -23.69 5.68
N TYR A 43 19.86 -23.47 6.82
CA TYR A 43 20.52 -23.36 8.12
C TYR A 43 19.90 -24.38 9.07
N ARG A 44 20.71 -24.92 10.00
CA ARG A 44 20.25 -25.79 11.09
C ARG A 44 20.63 -25.16 12.42
N CYS A 45 19.67 -25.01 13.31
CA CYS A 45 19.91 -24.55 14.67
C CYS A 45 20.56 -25.66 15.51
N ALA A 46 21.63 -25.35 16.22
CA ALA A 46 22.27 -26.32 17.14
C ALA A 46 21.39 -26.58 18.39
N ARG A 47 20.58 -25.59 18.82
CA ARG A 47 19.75 -25.68 20.04
C ARG A 47 18.45 -26.47 19.80
N CYS A 48 17.58 -26.00 18.91
CA CYS A 48 16.26 -26.62 18.67
C CYS A 48 16.22 -27.52 17.42
N ARG A 49 17.36 -27.70 16.73
CA ARG A 49 17.57 -28.58 15.57
C ARG A 49 16.71 -28.27 14.33
N ILE A 50 15.88 -27.23 14.36
CA ILE A 50 15.06 -26.82 13.21
C ILE A 50 15.94 -26.48 12.01
N ARG A 51 15.43 -26.80 10.80
CA ARG A 51 16.04 -26.38 9.53
C ARG A 51 15.21 -25.25 8.95
N PHE A 52 15.88 -24.20 8.51
CA PHE A 52 15.24 -23.01 7.93
C PHE A 52 16.08 -22.45 6.77
N SER A 53 15.44 -21.67 5.90
CA SER A 53 16.08 -20.91 4.82
C SER A 53 16.15 -19.42 5.17
N LEU A 54 16.74 -18.60 4.30
CA LEU A 54 16.69 -17.14 4.44
C LEU A 54 15.28 -16.56 4.43
N LEU A 55 14.34 -17.26 3.78
CA LEU A 55 12.96 -16.81 3.60
C LEU A 55 11.99 -17.42 4.59
N SER A 56 12.39 -18.49 5.31
CA SER A 56 11.53 -19.14 6.30
C SER A 56 11.04 -18.15 7.34
N HIS A 57 9.77 -18.24 7.70
CA HIS A 57 9.10 -17.34 8.62
C HIS A 57 9.08 -15.87 8.17
N THR A 58 9.15 -15.62 6.87
CA THR A 58 8.86 -14.32 6.27
C THR A 58 7.70 -14.46 5.31
N TRP A 59 7.14 -13.34 4.86
CA TRP A 59 6.11 -13.37 3.84
C TRP A 59 6.60 -13.90 2.47
N LEU A 60 7.89 -14.14 2.31
CA LEU A 60 8.52 -14.78 1.13
C LEU A 60 8.76 -16.29 1.30
N ALA A 61 8.31 -16.93 2.38
CA ALA A 61 8.64 -18.33 2.69
C ALA A 61 8.41 -19.29 1.53
N ASP A 62 7.32 -19.12 0.79
CA ASP A 62 6.91 -20.00 -0.32
C ASP A 62 7.33 -19.51 -1.70
N MET A 63 8.34 -18.62 -1.77
CA MET A 63 8.82 -18.10 -3.03
C MET A 63 9.48 -19.20 -3.87
N LYS A 64 8.90 -19.48 -5.04
CA LYS A 64 9.43 -20.44 -6.02
C LYS A 64 10.21 -19.76 -7.16
N LEU A 65 10.19 -18.43 -7.23
CA LEU A 65 10.94 -17.68 -8.24
C LEU A 65 12.44 -17.67 -7.92
N SER A 66 13.27 -17.57 -8.97
CA SER A 66 14.65 -17.16 -8.78
C SER A 66 14.70 -15.76 -8.14
N TYR A 67 15.74 -15.47 -7.37
CA TYR A 67 15.86 -14.16 -6.73
C TYR A 67 15.95 -13.03 -7.75
N GLN A 68 16.53 -13.26 -8.92
CA GLN A 68 16.58 -12.27 -9.99
C GLN A 68 15.20 -11.98 -10.58
N LYS A 69 14.38 -13.01 -10.89
CA LYS A 69 13.01 -12.81 -11.36
C LYS A 69 12.14 -12.10 -10.31
N PHE A 70 12.28 -12.48 -9.05
CA PHE A 70 11.61 -11.79 -7.93
C PHE A 70 12.02 -10.32 -7.87
N TRP A 71 13.32 -10.03 -7.94
CA TRP A 71 13.84 -8.66 -7.91
C TRP A 71 13.33 -7.83 -9.08
N MET A 72 13.32 -8.40 -10.29
CA MET A 72 12.78 -7.76 -11.49
C MET A 72 11.32 -7.40 -11.32
N LEU A 73 10.49 -8.30 -10.79
CA LEU A 73 9.09 -8.02 -10.53
C LEU A 73 8.90 -6.93 -9.48
N LEU A 74 9.64 -7.01 -8.39
CA LEU A 74 9.56 -6.00 -7.33
C LEU A 74 9.99 -4.63 -7.85
N TRP A 75 11.09 -4.58 -8.60
CA TRP A 75 11.54 -3.34 -9.26
C TRP A 75 10.46 -2.81 -10.21
N SER A 76 9.91 -3.66 -11.08
CA SER A 76 8.84 -3.28 -11.99
C SER A 76 7.63 -2.68 -11.25
N TRP A 77 7.24 -3.29 -10.15
CA TRP A 77 6.14 -2.78 -9.34
C TRP A 77 6.50 -1.46 -8.65
N THR A 78 7.70 -1.30 -8.11
CA THR A 78 8.12 -0.05 -7.45
C THR A 78 8.08 1.14 -8.41
N ILE A 79 8.53 0.96 -9.65
CA ILE A 79 8.53 2.03 -10.68
C ILE A 79 7.25 2.09 -11.53
N GLN A 80 6.20 1.41 -11.09
CA GLN A 80 4.87 1.43 -11.73
C GLN A 80 4.86 0.93 -13.18
N VAL A 81 5.55 -0.17 -13.46
CA VAL A 81 5.44 -0.87 -14.73
C VAL A 81 4.10 -1.60 -14.81
N PRO A 82 3.28 -1.36 -15.85
CA PRO A 82 2.03 -2.09 -16.05
C PRO A 82 2.23 -3.60 -16.16
N ILE A 83 1.21 -4.37 -15.78
CA ILE A 83 1.29 -5.85 -15.73
C ILE A 83 1.80 -6.45 -17.05
N ARG A 84 1.26 -6.03 -18.21
CA ARG A 84 1.68 -6.55 -19.52
C ARG A 84 3.17 -6.34 -19.79
N GLN A 85 3.71 -5.19 -19.45
CA GLN A 85 5.15 -4.91 -19.62
C GLN A 85 5.99 -5.70 -18.61
N ALA A 86 5.52 -5.85 -17.37
CA ALA A 86 6.19 -6.65 -16.35
C ALA A 86 6.25 -8.15 -16.72
N MET A 87 5.24 -8.67 -17.43
CA MET A 87 5.28 -10.03 -18.02
C MET A 87 6.47 -10.19 -19.00
N VAL A 88 6.61 -9.24 -19.92
CA VAL A 88 7.71 -9.27 -20.89
C VAL A 88 9.06 -9.18 -20.19
N LEU A 89 9.23 -8.26 -19.24
CA LEU A 89 10.48 -8.05 -18.51
C LEU A 89 10.89 -9.25 -17.65
N SER A 90 9.93 -9.93 -17.03
CA SER A 90 10.19 -11.03 -16.09
C SER A 90 10.13 -12.42 -16.74
N GLY A 91 9.54 -12.54 -17.92
CA GLY A 91 9.24 -13.82 -18.57
C GLY A 91 8.23 -14.66 -17.76
N LEU A 92 7.27 -14.03 -17.11
CA LEU A 92 6.24 -14.69 -16.30
C LEU A 92 4.85 -14.49 -16.91
N SER A 93 3.92 -15.38 -16.59
CA SER A 93 2.52 -15.27 -17.02
C SER A 93 1.80 -14.10 -16.33
N ASP A 94 0.69 -13.64 -16.91
CA ASP A 94 -0.17 -12.58 -16.36
C ASP A 94 -0.58 -12.90 -14.93
N ASP A 95 -1.06 -14.11 -14.67
CA ASP A 95 -1.49 -14.55 -13.33
C ASP A 95 -0.34 -14.53 -12.32
N ALA A 96 0.87 -14.89 -12.72
CA ALA A 96 2.02 -14.85 -11.84
C ALA A 96 2.38 -13.42 -11.48
N VAL A 97 2.40 -12.49 -12.46
CA VAL A 97 2.66 -11.07 -12.22
C VAL A 97 1.59 -10.46 -11.32
N ARG A 98 0.30 -10.72 -11.60
CA ARG A 98 -0.83 -10.24 -10.78
C ARG A 98 -0.75 -10.72 -9.34
N ARG A 99 -0.45 -12.01 -9.14
CA ARG A 99 -0.27 -12.59 -7.79
C ARG A 99 0.87 -11.91 -7.03
N TRP A 100 1.99 -11.67 -7.67
CA TRP A 100 3.12 -10.99 -7.04
C TRP A 100 2.85 -9.52 -6.75
N TYR A 101 2.24 -8.79 -7.67
CA TYR A 101 1.84 -7.40 -7.44
C TYR A 101 0.81 -7.31 -6.30
N THR A 102 -0.12 -8.26 -6.23
CA THR A 102 -1.05 -8.37 -5.09
C THR A 102 -0.30 -8.65 -3.79
N ARG A 103 0.68 -9.56 -3.81
CA ARG A 103 1.49 -9.89 -2.65
C ARG A 103 2.29 -8.69 -2.16
N PHE A 104 2.89 -7.91 -3.05
CA PHE A 104 3.60 -6.68 -2.68
C PHE A 104 2.67 -5.67 -2.02
N ARG A 105 1.50 -5.39 -2.58
CA ARG A 105 0.57 -4.42 -1.99
C ARG A 105 -0.04 -4.90 -0.67
N THR A 106 -0.24 -6.20 -0.49
CA THR A 106 -0.72 -6.77 0.77
C THR A 106 0.27 -6.55 1.92
N HIS A 107 1.58 -6.53 1.60
CA HIS A 107 2.64 -6.33 2.59
C HIS A 107 3.12 -4.89 2.69
N LEU A 108 2.37 -3.92 2.16
CA LEU A 108 2.61 -2.52 2.50
C LEU A 108 2.45 -2.32 4.01
N PRO A 109 3.29 -1.50 4.66
CA PRO A 109 3.14 -1.20 6.07
C PRO A 109 1.74 -0.63 6.37
N GLU A 110 1.32 -0.66 7.61
CA GLU A 110 0.11 0.04 8.01
C GLU A 110 0.36 1.54 8.05
N GLU A 111 -0.52 2.32 7.45
CA GLU A 111 -0.54 3.78 7.54
C GLU A 111 -1.82 4.24 8.23
N HIS A 112 -1.66 4.98 9.31
CA HIS A 112 -2.76 5.61 10.02
C HIS A 112 -2.57 7.12 10.01
N HIS A 113 -3.14 7.78 9.00
CA HIS A 113 -3.14 9.24 8.97
C HIS A 113 -4.38 9.79 9.67
N ILE A 114 -4.14 10.63 10.66
CA ILE A 114 -5.18 11.54 11.19
C ILE A 114 -5.00 12.87 10.45
N LEU A 115 -6.05 13.28 9.77
CA LEU A 115 -6.11 14.54 9.03
C LEU A 115 -6.47 15.68 9.97
N GLU A 116 -5.87 16.84 9.75
CA GLU A 116 -6.06 18.02 10.61
C GLU A 116 -5.99 19.31 9.78
N ARG A 117 -6.26 20.44 10.41
CA ARG A 117 -6.28 21.78 9.80
C ARG A 117 -7.41 21.89 8.78
N ILE A 118 -7.12 21.90 7.49
CA ILE A 118 -8.10 21.93 6.41
C ILE A 118 -8.14 20.57 5.75
N VAL A 119 -9.27 19.90 5.82
CA VAL A 119 -9.52 18.56 5.29
C VAL A 119 -10.57 18.65 4.20
N GLN A 120 -10.21 18.25 3.00
CA GLN A 120 -11.14 18.04 1.90
C GLN A 120 -11.64 16.61 1.95
N LEU A 121 -12.93 16.40 1.87
CA LEU A 121 -13.57 15.08 1.92
C LEU A 121 -14.58 14.96 0.79
N ASP A 122 -14.52 13.85 0.08
CA ASP A 122 -15.41 13.56 -1.04
C ASP A 122 -15.53 12.05 -1.24
N GLU A 123 -16.54 11.60 -2.01
CA GLU A 123 -16.77 10.21 -2.35
C GLU A 123 -16.71 9.94 -3.83
N ALA A 124 -16.26 8.73 -4.17
CA ALA A 124 -16.28 8.21 -5.53
C ALA A 124 -16.91 6.82 -5.60
N TYR A 125 -17.65 6.55 -6.65
CA TYR A 125 -18.39 5.31 -6.83
C TYR A 125 -17.70 4.39 -7.82
N PHE A 126 -17.61 3.10 -7.45
CA PHE A 126 -16.95 2.04 -8.20
C PHE A 126 -17.84 0.80 -8.22
N LYS A 127 -18.67 0.66 -9.25
CA LYS A 127 -19.62 -0.44 -9.40
C LYS A 127 -20.46 -0.65 -8.13
N ASP A 128 -20.06 -1.55 -7.25
CA ASP A 128 -20.74 -2.00 -6.02
C ASP A 128 -20.07 -1.46 -4.74
N HIS A 129 -19.16 -0.52 -4.87
CA HIS A 129 -18.44 0.07 -3.74
C HIS A 129 -18.43 1.59 -3.81
N CYS A 130 -18.39 2.21 -2.65
CA CYS A 130 -18.12 3.63 -2.48
C CYS A 130 -16.77 3.80 -1.80
N LEU A 131 -15.95 4.70 -2.33
CA LEU A 131 -14.68 5.12 -1.72
C LEU A 131 -14.90 6.51 -1.12
N ILE A 132 -14.83 6.62 0.20
CA ILE A 132 -14.70 7.91 0.89
C ILE A 132 -13.21 8.19 1.02
N MET A 133 -12.78 9.37 0.60
CA MET A 133 -11.39 9.80 0.70
C MET A 133 -11.31 11.21 1.26
N GLY A 134 -10.41 11.38 2.23
CA GLY A 134 -10.07 12.68 2.78
C GLY A 134 -8.63 13.04 2.47
N LYS A 135 -8.40 14.33 2.17
CA LYS A 135 -7.08 14.89 1.92
C LYS A 135 -6.83 16.09 2.80
N GLN A 136 -5.73 16.12 3.52
CA GLN A 136 -5.27 17.33 4.20
C GLN A 136 -4.71 18.29 3.17
N LYS A 137 -5.35 19.45 3.00
CA LYS A 137 -5.01 20.47 1.99
C LYS A 137 -3.53 20.85 2.07
N GLY A 138 -2.89 20.98 0.92
CA GLY A 138 -1.49 21.38 0.79
C GLY A 138 -0.48 20.33 1.28
N THR A 139 -0.91 19.11 1.58
CA THR A 139 -0.03 18.04 2.05
C THR A 139 -0.21 16.75 1.24
N ARG A 140 0.62 15.74 1.54
CA ARG A 140 0.47 14.39 0.99
C ARG A 140 -0.33 13.45 1.90
N LYS A 141 -0.91 13.93 2.99
CA LYS A 141 -1.69 13.07 3.89
C LYS A 141 -3.05 12.77 3.28
N LEU A 142 -3.33 11.50 3.13
CA LEU A 142 -4.62 10.94 2.72
C LEU A 142 -5.14 10.00 3.79
N ALA A 143 -6.46 9.98 3.95
CA ALA A 143 -7.17 8.94 4.67
C ALA A 143 -8.30 8.44 3.77
N TRP A 144 -8.64 7.18 3.86
CA TRP A 144 -9.62 6.59 2.97
C TRP A 144 -10.35 5.42 3.66
N GLU A 145 -11.50 5.10 3.10
CA GLU A 145 -12.32 3.95 3.48
C GLU A 145 -13.11 3.46 2.28
N VAL A 146 -13.13 2.16 2.07
CA VAL A 146 -13.95 1.51 1.04
C VAL A 146 -15.16 0.89 1.71
N LEU A 147 -16.35 1.32 1.28
CA LEU A 147 -17.63 0.81 1.73
C LEU A 147 -18.20 -0.14 0.69
N ARG A 148 -18.84 -1.21 1.14
CA ARG A 148 -19.68 -2.04 0.26
C ARG A 148 -20.98 -1.31 -0.03
N GLY A 149 -21.44 -1.35 -1.29
CA GLY A 149 -22.61 -0.63 -1.75
C GLY A 149 -22.31 0.79 -2.25
N THR A 150 -23.27 1.37 -2.94
CA THR A 150 -23.15 2.67 -3.63
C THR A 150 -23.97 3.78 -2.97
N SER A 151 -24.49 3.54 -1.77
CA SER A 151 -25.34 4.49 -1.04
C SER A 151 -24.73 4.80 0.33
N PRO A 152 -23.63 5.57 0.38
CA PRO A 152 -23.09 6.02 1.65
C PRO A 152 -24.13 6.91 2.34
N ASN A 153 -24.16 6.85 3.65
CA ASN A 153 -25.05 7.66 4.48
C ASN A 153 -24.26 8.51 5.47
N ARG A 154 -24.95 9.35 6.21
CA ARG A 154 -24.32 10.21 7.22
C ARG A 154 -23.53 9.44 8.26
N THR A 155 -23.99 8.27 8.69
CA THR A 155 -23.28 7.44 9.68
C THR A 155 -21.90 7.03 9.17
N HIS A 156 -21.78 6.69 7.90
CA HIS A 156 -20.48 6.38 7.28
C HIS A 156 -19.56 7.62 7.29
N ALA A 157 -20.07 8.79 6.91
CA ALA A 157 -19.27 10.02 6.92
C ALA A 157 -18.83 10.39 8.35
N VAL A 158 -19.72 10.33 9.34
CA VAL A 158 -19.39 10.60 10.76
C VAL A 158 -18.38 9.58 11.28
N SER A 159 -18.55 8.29 10.97
CA SER A 159 -17.62 7.23 11.36
C SER A 159 -16.23 7.45 10.75
N PHE A 160 -16.16 7.89 9.49
CA PHE A 160 -14.91 8.29 8.86
C PHE A 160 -14.25 9.45 9.59
N LEU A 161 -15.00 10.53 9.90
CA LEU A 161 -14.47 11.68 10.62
C LEU A 161 -13.94 11.29 12.00
N PHE A 162 -14.68 10.50 12.75
CA PHE A 162 -14.30 10.02 14.08
C PHE A 162 -12.95 9.28 14.06
N ARG A 163 -12.70 8.48 13.04
CA ARG A 163 -11.49 7.65 12.94
C ARG A 163 -10.32 8.35 12.26
N LYS A 164 -10.58 9.34 11.40
CA LYS A 164 -9.59 9.84 10.45
C LYS A 164 -9.37 11.35 10.49
N VAL A 165 -10.22 12.11 11.19
CA VAL A 165 -10.15 13.58 11.22
C VAL A 165 -10.10 14.08 12.66
N LYS A 166 -9.12 14.93 12.94
CA LYS A 166 -8.95 15.54 14.26
C LYS A 166 -10.09 16.52 14.56
N PRO A 167 -10.68 16.50 15.79
CA PRO A 167 -11.61 17.51 16.21
C PRO A 167 -11.04 18.92 16.05
N GLY A 168 -11.89 19.90 15.71
CA GLY A 168 -11.48 21.28 15.49
C GLY A 168 -10.90 21.58 14.10
N SER A 169 -10.86 20.58 13.20
CA SER A 169 -10.44 20.78 11.82
C SER A 169 -11.50 21.54 11.00
N LYS A 170 -11.07 22.27 9.98
CA LYS A 170 -11.96 22.80 8.94
C LYS A 170 -12.24 21.70 7.94
N LEU A 171 -13.49 21.35 7.75
CA LEU A 171 -13.93 20.32 6.82
C LEU A 171 -14.53 20.98 5.57
N TRP A 172 -13.99 20.65 4.41
CA TRP A 172 -14.49 21.10 3.12
C TRP A 172 -15.04 19.89 2.35
N THR A 173 -16.31 19.97 1.96
CA THR A 173 -16.99 18.92 1.18
C THR A 173 -17.75 19.55 0.02
N ASP A 174 -18.23 18.69 -0.87
CA ASP A 174 -19.27 19.07 -1.82
C ASP A 174 -20.64 19.27 -1.14
N GLY A 175 -21.68 19.50 -1.93
CA GLY A 175 -23.06 19.70 -1.47
C GLY A 175 -23.81 18.42 -1.12
N ALA A 176 -23.17 17.24 -1.08
CA ALA A 176 -23.86 15.97 -0.88
C ALA A 176 -24.63 15.90 0.45
N ALA A 177 -25.78 15.23 0.41
CA ALA A 177 -26.69 15.14 1.57
C ALA A 177 -26.08 14.47 2.79
N ILE A 178 -25.10 13.57 2.58
CA ILE A 178 -24.43 12.83 3.66
C ILE A 178 -23.64 13.76 4.59
N TYR A 179 -23.20 14.92 4.10
CA TYR A 179 -22.44 15.91 4.87
C TYR A 179 -23.32 17.00 5.51
N LYS A 180 -24.62 17.04 5.18
CA LYS A 180 -25.52 18.07 5.71
C LYS A 180 -25.63 17.99 7.23
N GLY A 181 -25.21 19.06 7.94
CA GLY A 181 -25.27 19.16 9.40
C GLY A 181 -24.26 18.26 10.13
N ILE A 182 -23.18 17.87 9.50
CA ILE A 182 -22.19 16.93 10.04
C ILE A 182 -21.49 17.48 11.27
N SER A 183 -21.35 18.81 11.41
CA SER A 183 -20.79 19.48 12.58
C SER A 183 -21.55 19.22 13.89
N ARG A 184 -22.81 18.77 13.80
CA ARG A 184 -23.58 18.36 15.00
C ARG A 184 -23.11 17.04 15.60
N TRP A 185 -22.40 16.24 14.81
CA TRP A 185 -21.98 14.89 15.16
C TRP A 185 -20.48 14.77 15.40
N TRP A 186 -19.71 15.66 14.78
CA TRP A 186 -18.27 15.72 14.95
C TRP A 186 -17.83 17.20 14.98
N PRO A 187 -17.02 17.62 15.96
CA PRO A 187 -16.67 19.04 16.11
C PRO A 187 -15.69 19.48 15.00
N VAL A 188 -16.25 19.93 13.88
CA VAL A 188 -15.55 20.49 12.74
C VAL A 188 -16.22 21.79 12.27
N ASP A 189 -15.41 22.71 11.75
CA ASP A 189 -15.90 23.89 11.03
C ASP A 189 -16.16 23.48 9.58
N HIS A 190 -17.45 23.30 9.21
CA HIS A 190 -17.83 22.69 7.95
C HIS A 190 -18.24 23.73 6.91
N ALA A 191 -17.48 23.81 5.80
CA ALA A 191 -17.80 24.56 4.58
C ALA A 191 -18.13 23.61 3.44
N ARG A 192 -19.09 23.99 2.61
CA ARG A 192 -19.58 23.18 1.46
C ARG A 192 -19.48 23.98 0.18
N ASP A 193 -18.99 23.37 -0.87
CA ASP A 193 -19.10 23.88 -2.24
C ASP A 193 -20.50 23.57 -2.80
N ILE A 194 -21.11 24.55 -3.44
CA ILE A 194 -22.39 24.37 -4.11
C ILE A 194 -22.12 24.38 -5.63
N HIS A 195 -21.98 23.19 -6.22
CA HIS A 195 -21.70 23.04 -7.67
C HIS A 195 -22.66 23.80 -8.59
N LYS A 196 -23.94 23.96 -8.19
CA LYS A 196 -24.93 24.78 -8.94
C LYS A 196 -24.55 26.27 -9.06
N LYS A 197 -23.60 26.74 -8.20
CA LYS A 197 -23.09 28.11 -8.20
C LYS A 197 -21.68 28.21 -8.79
N PHE A 198 -21.19 27.15 -9.45
CA PHE A 198 -19.80 27.08 -9.98
C PHE A 198 -18.72 27.29 -8.90
N GLU A 199 -19.00 26.95 -7.65
CA GLU A 199 -18.04 27.01 -6.57
C GLU A 199 -17.28 25.66 -6.52
N PHE A 200 -15.97 25.66 -6.84
CA PHE A 200 -15.12 24.47 -6.85
C PHE A 200 -13.85 24.65 -6.00
N ALA A 201 -13.77 25.75 -5.25
CA ALA A 201 -12.54 26.15 -4.59
C ALA A 201 -12.15 25.24 -3.41
N HIS A 202 -13.13 24.59 -2.79
CA HIS A 202 -12.94 23.84 -1.57
C HIS A 202 -12.61 22.36 -1.79
N THR A 203 -13.07 21.76 -2.89
CA THR A 203 -12.94 20.30 -3.15
C THR A 203 -11.97 19.94 -4.28
N SER A 204 -11.37 20.93 -4.95
CA SER A 204 -10.57 20.74 -6.16
C SER A 204 -9.41 19.75 -6.03
N GLU A 205 -8.72 19.71 -4.87
CA GLU A 205 -7.59 18.78 -4.68
C GLU A 205 -8.07 17.32 -4.52
N ILE A 206 -9.18 17.08 -3.80
CA ILE A 206 -9.70 15.74 -3.62
C ILE A 206 -10.35 15.19 -4.90
N GLU A 207 -11.07 16.01 -5.65
CA GLU A 207 -11.60 15.65 -6.96
C GLU A 207 -10.49 15.28 -7.93
N GLY A 208 -9.41 16.08 -7.96
CA GLY A 208 -8.20 15.78 -8.71
C GLY A 208 -7.59 14.43 -8.34
N MET A 209 -7.60 14.06 -7.05
CA MET A 209 -7.09 12.78 -6.56
C MET A 209 -7.89 11.59 -7.13
N PHE A 210 -9.22 11.68 -7.23
CA PHE A 210 -10.02 10.63 -7.86
C PHE A 210 -9.71 10.48 -9.36
N GLY A 211 -9.49 11.59 -10.07
CA GLY A 211 -9.05 11.57 -11.47
C GLY A 211 -7.70 10.87 -11.65
N VAL A 212 -6.73 11.24 -10.81
CA VAL A 212 -5.39 10.62 -10.81
C VAL A 212 -5.49 9.13 -10.46
N TYR A 213 -6.29 8.75 -9.45
CA TYR A 213 -6.50 7.35 -9.07
C TYR A 213 -7.08 6.52 -10.23
N ARG A 214 -8.13 7.02 -10.90
CA ARG A 214 -8.77 6.31 -12.02
C ARG A 214 -7.78 6.10 -13.18
N THR A 215 -7.00 7.13 -13.52
CA THR A 215 -5.98 7.06 -14.59
C THR A 215 -4.86 6.10 -14.21
N TRP A 216 -4.33 6.20 -12.99
CA TRP A 216 -3.30 5.32 -12.49
C TRP A 216 -3.73 3.86 -12.45
N SER A 217 -4.91 3.57 -11.91
CA SER A 217 -5.41 2.21 -11.76
C SER A 217 -5.68 1.56 -13.13
N ARG A 218 -6.22 2.31 -14.09
CA ARG A 218 -6.43 1.85 -15.46
C ARG A 218 -5.10 1.55 -16.16
N ARG A 219 -4.12 2.42 -16.02
CA ARG A 219 -2.77 2.21 -16.59
C ARG A 219 -2.09 0.98 -16.02
N MET A 220 -2.09 0.82 -14.70
CA MET A 220 -1.35 -0.24 -14.00
C MET A 220 -1.97 -1.61 -14.16
N TYR A 221 -3.31 -1.68 -14.03
CA TYR A 221 -4.03 -2.94 -13.85
C TYR A 221 -5.03 -3.23 -14.95
N HIS A 222 -5.28 -2.28 -15.85
CA HIS A 222 -6.23 -2.34 -16.97
C HIS A 222 -7.68 -2.55 -16.51
N HIS A 223 -7.93 -3.60 -15.74
CA HIS A 223 -9.17 -3.86 -15.02
C HIS A 223 -8.83 -4.16 -13.57
N HIS A 224 -9.44 -3.45 -12.65
CA HIS A 224 -9.46 -3.83 -11.26
C HIS A 224 -10.86 -4.29 -10.88
N TRP A 225 -10.94 -5.45 -10.29
CA TRP A 225 -12.18 -5.96 -9.76
C TRP A 225 -12.57 -5.15 -8.53
N SER A 226 -13.85 -4.76 -8.44
CA SER A 226 -14.35 -4.00 -7.29
C SER A 226 -14.06 -4.68 -5.95
N ILE A 227 -14.12 -6.01 -5.90
CA ILE A 227 -13.75 -6.82 -4.73
C ILE A 227 -12.32 -6.58 -4.21
N ASN A 228 -11.42 -6.07 -5.02
CA ASN A 228 -10.06 -5.73 -4.66
C ASN A 228 -9.82 -4.21 -4.57
N LEU A 229 -10.86 -3.40 -4.64
CA LEU A 229 -10.76 -1.94 -4.66
C LEU A 229 -9.91 -1.42 -3.49
N GLU A 230 -10.16 -1.92 -2.29
CA GLU A 230 -9.40 -1.54 -1.09
C GLU A 230 -7.89 -1.72 -1.24
N LYS A 231 -7.46 -2.83 -1.84
CA LYS A 231 -6.04 -3.11 -2.07
C LYS A 231 -5.40 -2.14 -3.06
N TYR A 232 -6.14 -1.72 -4.09
CA TYR A 232 -5.66 -0.74 -5.07
C TYR A 232 -5.63 0.66 -4.50
N VAL A 233 -6.67 1.05 -3.76
CA VAL A 233 -6.71 2.34 -3.06
C VAL A 233 -5.56 2.44 -2.05
N ARG A 234 -5.33 1.39 -1.26
CA ARG A 234 -4.21 1.33 -0.32
C ARG A 234 -2.87 1.57 -1.03
N GLU A 235 -2.59 0.85 -2.12
CA GLU A 235 -1.36 1.05 -2.88
C GLU A 235 -1.24 2.47 -3.42
N PHE A 236 -2.30 3.00 -4.00
CA PHE A 236 -2.32 4.36 -4.54
C PHE A 236 -2.05 5.41 -3.46
N CYS A 237 -2.78 5.34 -2.35
CA CYS A 237 -2.61 6.27 -1.24
C CYS A 237 -1.20 6.21 -0.67
N PHE A 238 -0.65 4.99 -0.54
CA PHE A 238 0.72 4.79 -0.09
C PHE A 238 1.75 5.42 -1.02
N ARG A 239 1.58 5.25 -2.35
CA ARG A 239 2.43 5.90 -3.35
C ARG A 239 2.38 7.41 -3.30
N PHE A 240 1.24 7.96 -2.93
CA PHE A 240 1.06 9.39 -2.80
C PHE A 240 1.62 9.91 -1.46
N SER A 241 1.29 9.27 -0.34
CA SER A 241 1.67 9.71 1.01
C SER A 241 3.14 9.44 1.33
N SER A 242 3.67 8.29 0.93
CA SER A 242 5.00 7.78 1.28
C SER A 242 5.77 7.27 0.04
N PRO A 243 6.01 8.15 -0.96
CA PRO A 243 6.62 7.76 -2.23
C PRO A 243 8.03 7.19 -2.08
N GLU A 244 8.74 7.53 -1.02
CA GLU A 244 10.08 7.03 -0.72
C GLU A 244 10.14 5.52 -0.58
N LEU A 245 9.03 4.87 -0.15
CA LEU A 245 8.94 3.42 -0.05
C LEU A 245 9.19 2.72 -1.40
N PHE A 246 8.89 3.41 -2.49
CA PHE A 246 8.99 2.90 -3.85
C PHE A 246 10.28 3.33 -4.57
N ASN A 247 11.19 4.02 -3.89
CA ASN A 247 12.46 4.47 -4.49
C ASN A 247 13.35 3.30 -4.94
N SER A 248 13.28 2.17 -4.26
CA SER A 248 14.00 0.96 -4.66
C SER A 248 13.41 -0.32 -4.05
N PRO A 249 13.62 -1.49 -4.70
CA PRO A 249 13.29 -2.78 -4.13
C PRO A 249 13.89 -3.00 -2.74
N LEU A 250 15.12 -2.55 -2.54
CA LEU A 250 15.83 -2.71 -1.27
C LEU A 250 15.15 -1.92 -0.15
N PHE A 251 14.75 -0.69 -0.43
CA PHE A 251 14.06 0.14 0.57
C PHE A 251 12.70 -0.45 0.93
N TYR A 252 11.91 -0.87 -0.07
CA TYR A 252 10.65 -1.57 0.17
C TYR A 252 10.85 -2.82 1.04
N LEU A 253 11.78 -3.70 0.69
CA LEU A 253 12.06 -4.90 1.47
C LEU A 253 12.52 -4.58 2.89
N SER A 254 13.31 -3.53 3.09
CA SER A 254 13.78 -3.13 4.42
C SER A 254 12.63 -2.72 5.37
N LYS A 255 11.49 -2.29 4.81
CA LYS A 255 10.31 -1.86 5.57
C LYS A 255 9.23 -2.94 5.71
N THR A 256 9.28 -3.97 4.85
CA THR A 256 8.19 -4.96 4.75
C THR A 256 8.65 -6.39 5.08
N LEU A 257 9.94 -6.68 4.98
CA LEU A 257 10.46 -8.02 5.17
C LEU A 257 11.01 -8.20 6.58
N SER A 258 10.26 -8.87 7.42
CA SER A 258 10.64 -9.23 8.79
C SER A 258 10.30 -10.69 9.07
N LEU A 259 10.84 -11.22 10.15
CA LEU A 259 10.41 -12.52 10.68
C LEU A 259 9.00 -12.36 11.27
N MET A 260 8.08 -13.16 10.77
CA MET A 260 6.74 -13.24 11.33
C MET A 260 6.77 -13.95 12.70
N PRO A 261 5.88 -13.58 13.63
CA PRO A 261 5.67 -14.34 14.84
C PRO A 261 5.43 -15.82 14.51
N ILE A 262 5.88 -16.68 15.36
CA ILE A 262 5.64 -18.13 15.29
C ILE A 262 4.68 -18.41 16.43
N ASP A 263 3.44 -18.72 16.07
CA ASP A 263 2.42 -19.16 17.02
C ASP A 263 2.75 -20.53 17.60
#